data_53abcd3c0d5c7a857bfa68b8fbe78edb
#
_entry.id   53abcd3c0d5c7a857bfa68b8fbe78edb
#
_cell.length_a   1.000
_cell.length_b   1.000
_cell.length_c   1.000
_cell.angle_alpha   90.00
_cell.angle_beta   90.00
_cell.angle_gamma   90.00
#
_symmetry.space_group_name_H-M   'P 1'
#
loop_
_entity.id
_entity.type
_entity.pdbx_description
1 polymer ?
#
loop_
_entity_poly.entity_id
_entity_poly.type
_entity_poly.pdbx_seq_one_letter_code
_entity_poly.pdbx_strand_id
1 'polypeptide(L)'
;MSTLAPRRPPATKPSSRDYLSYSAVSTYQACPLRYKFRYLDGLPEAMVSASLVFGSSIHRAAEHHYRELLAGCEPPTLDALLGEFNAAWQSYDLATIRFGRGKGREELANLAQRMLAAFQASDLARPGGAILGVEEELRGQIVPGCPDLLGRIDLIVETDRELVITDLKTARSRWSRGQVEESAGQLMLYHELARGLAPRKTLRLRFAVLTKTKQPTLDVHEVASDRRQIDRMKRIVERVWRAISNRHFYPAPSAANCGGCPFRAPCRAWRG
;
A
#
# COMPACT_ATOMS: atom_id res chain seq x y z
N MET A 1 10.60 -41.45 16.43
CA MET A 1 10.70 -39.96 16.30
C MET A 1 10.46 -39.63 14.85
N SER A 2 9.22 -39.25 14.53
CA SER A 2 8.76 -39.00 13.16
C SER A 2 8.84 -37.49 12.88
N THR A 3 9.76 -37.09 12.03
CA THR A 3 9.94 -35.69 11.60
C THR A 3 8.86 -35.33 10.59
N LEU A 4 7.88 -34.54 11.03
CA LEU A 4 6.90 -33.92 10.16
C LEU A 4 7.58 -32.84 9.32
N ALA A 5 7.65 -33.08 8.00
CA ALA A 5 8.07 -32.09 7.03
C ALA A 5 7.09 -30.91 7.01
N PRO A 6 7.55 -29.65 6.81
CA PRO A 6 6.67 -28.49 6.76
C PRO A 6 5.72 -28.61 5.56
N ARG A 7 4.42 -28.54 5.81
CA ARG A 7 3.40 -28.53 4.76
C ARG A 7 3.58 -27.28 3.90
N ARG A 8 3.87 -27.47 2.62
CA ARG A 8 3.80 -26.46 1.58
C ARG A 8 2.37 -25.87 1.55
N PRO A 9 2.17 -24.55 1.63
CA PRO A 9 0.83 -24.00 1.47
C PRO A 9 0.26 -24.42 0.11
N PRO A 10 -1.05 -24.71 0.02
CA PRO A 10 -1.66 -25.10 -1.24
C PRO A 10 -1.49 -23.99 -2.26
N ALA A 11 -1.05 -24.34 -3.47
CA ALA A 11 -1.06 -23.44 -4.61
C ALA A 11 -2.51 -23.00 -4.86
N THR A 12 -2.86 -21.80 -4.46
CA THR A 12 -4.15 -21.20 -4.77
C THR A 12 -4.25 -21.05 -6.29
N LYS A 13 -5.26 -21.67 -6.90
CA LYS A 13 -5.63 -21.42 -8.29
C LYS A 13 -5.70 -19.91 -8.50
N PRO A 14 -5.22 -19.37 -9.64
CA PRO A 14 -5.36 -17.97 -9.93
C PRO A 14 -6.86 -17.62 -9.88
N SER A 15 -7.29 -16.93 -8.85
CA SER A 15 -8.62 -16.34 -8.83
C SER A 15 -8.62 -15.30 -9.94
N SER A 16 -9.50 -15.43 -10.92
CA SER A 16 -9.78 -14.33 -11.83
C SER A 16 -10.21 -13.15 -10.97
N ARG A 17 -9.30 -12.19 -10.79
CA ARG A 17 -9.62 -10.98 -10.02
C ARG A 17 -10.78 -10.28 -10.70
N ASP A 18 -11.88 -10.15 -10.00
CA ASP A 18 -13.08 -9.45 -10.44
C ASP A 18 -13.05 -7.94 -10.11
N TYR A 19 -11.88 -7.44 -9.67
CA TYR A 19 -11.65 -6.05 -9.33
C TYR A 19 -10.26 -5.54 -9.77
N LEU A 20 -10.15 -4.23 -9.91
CA LEU A 20 -8.89 -3.51 -10.03
C LEU A 20 -8.54 -2.82 -8.71
N SER A 21 -7.26 -2.53 -8.50
CA SER A 21 -6.79 -1.65 -7.42
C SER A 21 -5.80 -0.63 -7.99
N TYR A 22 -5.56 0.47 -7.27
CA TYR A 22 -4.54 1.44 -7.67
C TYR A 22 -3.18 0.78 -7.91
N SER A 23 -2.76 -0.12 -7.02
CA SER A 23 -1.50 -0.86 -7.17
C SER A 23 -1.47 -1.76 -8.41
N ALA A 24 -2.60 -2.36 -8.78
CA ALA A 24 -2.71 -3.16 -10.00
C ALA A 24 -2.59 -2.28 -11.26
N VAL A 25 -3.29 -1.14 -11.29
CA VAL A 25 -3.20 -0.15 -12.37
C VAL A 25 -1.78 0.38 -12.52
N SER A 26 -1.14 0.80 -11.42
CA SER A 26 0.24 1.29 -11.40
C SER A 26 1.25 0.22 -11.83
N THR A 27 1.02 -1.05 -11.44
CA THR A 27 1.87 -2.16 -11.87
C THR A 27 1.78 -2.37 -13.38
N TYR A 28 0.57 -2.30 -13.96
CA TYR A 28 0.39 -2.39 -15.41
C TYR A 28 1.08 -1.23 -16.14
N GLN A 29 0.88 0.01 -15.68
CA GLN A 29 1.54 1.19 -16.26
C GLN A 29 3.07 1.08 -16.21
N ALA A 30 3.63 0.56 -15.13
CA ALA A 30 5.07 0.38 -15.00
C ALA A 30 5.60 -0.74 -15.89
N CYS A 31 4.91 -1.89 -15.95
CA CYS A 31 5.29 -3.02 -16.79
C CYS A 31 4.09 -3.98 -16.98
N PRO A 32 3.45 -3.97 -18.17
CA PRO A 32 2.31 -4.85 -18.48
C PRO A 32 2.58 -6.34 -18.25
N LEU A 33 3.80 -6.81 -18.57
CA LEU A 33 4.17 -8.20 -18.36
C LEU A 33 4.30 -8.55 -16.87
N ARG A 34 4.80 -7.62 -16.03
CA ARG A 34 4.83 -7.80 -14.57
C ARG A 34 3.42 -7.90 -13.99
N TYR A 35 2.48 -7.09 -14.49
CA TYR A 35 1.08 -7.19 -14.13
C TYR A 35 0.53 -8.58 -14.44
N LYS A 36 0.76 -9.08 -15.67
CA LYS A 36 0.32 -10.42 -16.09
C LYS A 36 0.83 -11.48 -15.12
N PHE A 37 2.14 -11.54 -14.87
CA PHE A 37 2.73 -12.54 -13.99
C PHE A 37 2.19 -12.49 -12.55
N ARG A 38 1.99 -11.29 -12.01
CA ARG A 38 1.53 -11.11 -10.63
C ARG A 38 0.05 -11.38 -10.46
N TYR A 39 -0.78 -10.80 -11.34
CA TYR A 39 -2.22 -10.73 -11.12
C TYR A 39 -3.05 -11.70 -11.96
N LEU A 40 -2.56 -12.16 -13.08
CA LEU A 40 -3.26 -13.10 -13.94
C LEU A 40 -2.69 -14.52 -13.82
N ASP A 41 -1.38 -14.66 -13.91
CA ASP A 41 -0.72 -15.96 -13.84
C ASP A 41 -0.47 -16.42 -12.39
N GLY A 42 -0.52 -15.49 -11.41
CA GLY A 42 -0.29 -15.79 -10.00
C GLY A 42 1.09 -16.37 -9.70
N LEU A 43 2.11 -15.97 -10.49
CA LEU A 43 3.46 -16.53 -10.30
C LEU A 43 4.03 -16.13 -8.93
N PRO A 44 4.72 -17.04 -8.25
CA PRO A 44 5.39 -16.72 -7.00
C PRO A 44 6.49 -15.68 -7.20
N GLU A 45 6.59 -14.74 -6.30
CA GLU A 45 7.65 -13.75 -6.31
C GLU A 45 8.96 -14.36 -5.81
N ALA A 46 9.97 -14.47 -6.69
CA ALA A 46 11.26 -15.03 -6.34
C ALA A 46 12.03 -14.22 -5.28
N MET A 47 11.64 -12.97 -5.08
CA MET A 47 12.24 -12.07 -4.10
C MET A 47 11.28 -10.95 -3.69
N VAL A 48 11.39 -10.51 -2.45
CA VAL A 48 10.68 -9.35 -1.91
C VAL A 48 11.71 -8.36 -1.36
N SER A 49 11.57 -7.07 -1.64
CA SER A 49 12.53 -6.11 -1.08
C SER A 49 12.30 -5.91 0.41
N ALA A 50 13.39 -5.88 1.20
CA ALA A 50 13.32 -5.56 2.62
C ALA A 50 12.61 -4.22 2.89
N SER A 51 12.68 -3.26 1.97
CA SER A 51 11.99 -1.97 2.08
C SER A 51 10.46 -2.11 1.99
N LEU A 52 9.95 -3.07 1.17
CA LEU A 52 8.52 -3.36 1.07
C LEU A 52 8.04 -4.05 2.36
N VAL A 53 8.76 -5.11 2.78
CA VAL A 53 8.46 -5.83 4.05
C VAL A 53 8.45 -4.85 5.22
N PHE A 54 9.48 -3.99 5.30
CA PHE A 54 9.57 -2.96 6.33
C PHE A 54 8.37 -2.00 6.32
N GLY A 55 8.00 -1.51 5.14
CA GLY A 55 6.84 -0.61 5.00
C GLY A 55 5.55 -1.29 5.46
N SER A 56 5.30 -2.51 4.98
CA SER A 56 4.14 -3.30 5.36
C SER A 56 4.09 -3.57 6.88
N SER A 57 5.25 -3.85 7.51
CA SER A 57 5.31 -4.08 8.96
C SER A 57 5.06 -2.79 9.76
N ILE A 58 5.48 -1.61 9.28
CA ILE A 58 5.11 -0.30 9.89
C ILE A 58 3.59 -0.06 9.77
N HIS A 59 3.00 -0.34 8.60
CA HIS A 59 1.55 -0.21 8.43
C HIS A 59 0.79 -1.13 9.40
N ARG A 60 1.26 -2.36 9.58
CA ARG A 60 0.63 -3.30 10.53
C ARG A 60 0.67 -2.80 11.97
N ALA A 61 1.79 -2.21 12.40
CA ALA A 61 1.89 -1.60 13.73
C ALA A 61 0.95 -0.39 13.88
N ALA A 62 0.85 0.47 12.84
CA ALA A 62 -0.08 1.60 12.85
C ALA A 62 -1.55 1.14 12.80
N GLU A 63 -1.87 0.10 12.02
CA GLU A 63 -3.18 -0.55 12.00
C GLU A 63 -3.59 -1.02 13.40
N HIS A 64 -2.70 -1.73 14.09
CA HIS A 64 -2.95 -2.19 15.46
C HIS A 64 -3.25 -0.99 16.38
N HIS A 65 -2.43 0.06 16.32
CA HIS A 65 -2.64 1.28 17.09
C HIS A 65 -4.07 1.85 16.90
N TYR A 66 -4.48 2.03 15.66
CA TYR A 66 -5.81 2.60 15.38
C TYR A 66 -6.96 1.64 15.71
N ARG A 67 -6.76 0.32 15.60
CA ARG A 67 -7.77 -0.65 16.00
C ARG A 67 -8.01 -0.66 17.50
N GLU A 68 -6.97 -0.50 18.31
CA GLU A 68 -7.11 -0.35 19.77
C GLU A 68 -7.89 0.93 20.11
N LEU A 69 -7.57 2.07 19.47
CA LEU A 69 -8.33 3.31 19.64
C LEU A 69 -9.79 3.17 19.21
N LEU A 70 -10.04 2.50 18.08
CA LEU A 70 -11.39 2.23 17.59
C LEU A 70 -12.20 1.36 18.56
N ALA A 71 -11.54 0.44 19.25
CA ALA A 71 -12.13 -0.40 20.28
C ALA A 71 -12.34 0.34 21.62
N GLY A 72 -11.93 1.61 21.72
CA GLY A 72 -12.01 2.42 22.94
C GLY A 72 -10.94 2.08 23.98
N CYS A 73 -9.87 1.39 23.57
CA CYS A 73 -8.74 1.06 24.43
C CYS A 73 -7.75 2.24 24.51
N GLU A 74 -6.91 2.22 25.53
CA GLU A 74 -5.78 3.14 25.62
C GLU A 74 -4.78 2.89 24.48
N PRO A 75 -4.06 3.94 24.02
CA PRO A 75 -3.06 3.77 22.98
C PRO A 75 -2.02 2.71 23.34
N PRO A 76 -1.69 1.77 22.44
CA PRO A 76 -0.68 0.76 22.69
C PRO A 76 0.69 1.36 23.03
N THR A 77 1.46 0.68 23.86
CA THR A 77 2.84 1.05 24.15
C THR A 77 3.73 0.89 22.92
N LEU A 78 4.91 1.54 22.91
CA LEU A 78 5.89 1.37 21.85
C LEU A 78 6.31 -0.11 21.70
N ASP A 79 6.45 -0.83 22.81
CA ASP A 79 6.81 -2.25 22.79
C ASP A 79 5.73 -3.11 22.15
N ALA A 80 4.45 -2.80 22.38
CA ALA A 80 3.34 -3.48 21.70
C ALA A 80 3.38 -3.24 20.18
N LEU A 81 3.62 -2.00 19.75
CA LEU A 81 3.77 -1.67 18.31
C LEU A 81 4.98 -2.37 17.68
N LEU A 82 6.09 -2.48 18.40
CA LEU A 82 7.26 -3.24 17.95
C LEU A 82 6.98 -4.74 17.88
N GLY A 83 6.16 -5.25 18.79
CA GLY A 83 5.65 -6.63 18.73
C GLY A 83 4.91 -6.90 17.42
N GLU A 84 3.95 -6.05 17.05
CA GLU A 84 3.19 -6.15 15.80
C GLU A 84 4.08 -5.99 14.55
N PHE A 85 5.02 -5.03 14.59
CA PHE A 85 6.02 -4.88 13.52
C PHE A 85 6.82 -6.17 13.33
N ASN A 86 7.32 -6.78 14.41
CA ASN A 86 8.12 -7.99 14.35
C ASN A 86 7.29 -9.19 13.88
N ALA A 87 6.06 -9.35 14.35
CA ALA A 87 5.15 -10.41 13.92
C ALA A 87 4.86 -10.30 12.41
N ALA A 88 4.57 -9.09 11.92
CA ALA A 88 4.37 -8.84 10.49
C ALA A 88 5.63 -9.12 9.67
N TRP A 89 6.81 -8.74 10.16
CA TRP A 89 8.07 -9.05 9.50
C TRP A 89 8.32 -10.56 9.40
N GLN A 90 8.07 -11.30 10.48
CA GLN A 90 8.28 -12.75 10.55
C GLN A 90 7.30 -13.55 9.70
N SER A 91 6.16 -12.97 9.30
CA SER A 91 5.20 -13.61 8.40
C SER A 91 5.74 -13.81 6.96
N TYR A 92 6.81 -13.09 6.60
CA TYR A 92 7.46 -13.25 5.30
C TYR A 92 8.50 -14.37 5.33
N ASP A 93 8.65 -15.07 4.20
CA ASP A 93 9.74 -16.00 4.01
C ASP A 93 11.09 -15.25 3.96
N LEU A 94 11.84 -15.36 5.03
CA LEU A 94 13.13 -14.67 5.21
C LEU A 94 14.13 -14.96 4.09
N ALA A 95 14.07 -16.15 3.47
CA ALA A 95 14.96 -16.53 2.37
C ALA A 95 14.70 -15.73 1.10
N THR A 96 13.48 -15.20 0.94
CA THR A 96 13.09 -14.39 -0.22
C THR A 96 13.39 -12.90 -0.03
N ILE A 97 13.63 -12.44 1.21
CA ILE A 97 13.88 -11.02 1.50
C ILE A 97 15.24 -10.59 0.96
N ARG A 98 15.24 -9.53 0.13
CA ARG A 98 16.46 -8.89 -0.40
C ARG A 98 16.74 -7.58 0.30
N PHE A 99 17.84 -7.54 1.04
CA PHE A 99 18.32 -6.33 1.70
C PHE A 99 19.07 -5.43 0.70
N GLY A 100 18.96 -4.11 0.88
CA GLY A 100 19.81 -3.15 0.19
C GLY A 100 21.26 -3.19 0.72
N ARG A 101 22.19 -2.61 -0.05
CA ARG A 101 23.59 -2.54 0.38
C ARG A 101 23.72 -1.87 1.76
N GLY A 102 24.48 -2.48 2.67
CA GLY A 102 24.79 -1.95 3.99
C GLY A 102 23.60 -1.87 4.95
N LYS A 103 22.54 -2.66 4.74
CA LYS A 103 21.40 -2.71 5.66
C LYS A 103 21.13 -4.13 6.10
N GLY A 104 21.25 -4.36 7.41
CA GLY A 104 20.90 -5.62 8.05
C GLY A 104 19.53 -5.55 8.75
N ARG A 105 19.10 -6.70 9.28
CA ARG A 105 17.83 -6.79 10.04
C ARG A 105 17.86 -5.93 11.30
N GLU A 106 18.97 -5.88 12.01
CA GLU A 106 19.14 -5.11 13.23
C GLU A 106 19.01 -3.61 12.99
N GLU A 107 19.64 -3.06 11.94
CA GLU A 107 19.51 -1.67 11.56
C GLU A 107 18.07 -1.30 11.24
N LEU A 108 17.34 -2.20 10.58
CA LEU A 108 15.92 -1.99 10.27
C LEU A 108 15.05 -2.07 11.53
N ALA A 109 15.35 -2.95 12.48
CA ALA A 109 14.64 -3.01 13.76
C ALA A 109 14.83 -1.71 14.56
N ASN A 110 16.07 -1.22 14.68
CA ASN A 110 16.38 0.06 15.32
C ASN A 110 15.74 1.25 14.60
N LEU A 111 15.62 1.20 13.28
CA LEU A 111 14.90 2.21 12.51
C LEU A 111 13.39 2.14 12.78
N ALA A 112 12.80 0.95 12.85
CA ALA A 112 11.38 0.77 13.15
C ALA A 112 11.04 1.35 14.53
N GLN A 113 11.87 1.11 15.55
CA GLN A 113 11.68 1.68 16.88
C GLN A 113 11.62 3.21 16.83
N ARG A 114 12.57 3.85 16.16
CA ARG A 114 12.56 5.33 16.04
C ARG A 114 11.36 5.84 15.23
N MET A 115 10.97 5.13 14.16
CA MET A 115 9.83 5.53 13.34
C MET A 115 8.51 5.38 14.10
N LEU A 116 8.31 4.29 14.83
CA LEU A 116 7.11 4.08 15.63
C LEU A 116 7.04 5.06 16.82
N ALA A 117 8.17 5.39 17.44
CA ALA A 117 8.23 6.44 18.46
C ALA A 117 7.85 7.82 17.87
N ALA A 118 8.35 8.16 16.66
CA ALA A 118 7.97 9.39 15.97
C ALA A 118 6.48 9.41 15.58
N PHE A 119 5.93 8.26 15.17
CA PHE A 119 4.50 8.11 14.93
C PHE A 119 3.67 8.37 16.19
N GLN A 120 4.01 7.73 17.32
CA GLN A 120 3.31 7.92 18.60
C GLN A 120 3.37 9.36 19.13
N ALA A 121 4.46 10.07 18.87
CA ALA A 121 4.64 11.46 19.26
C ALA A 121 3.90 12.46 18.35
N SER A 122 3.33 12.00 17.24
CA SER A 122 2.65 12.86 16.26
C SER A 122 1.15 13.01 16.55
N ASP A 123 0.56 14.09 16.06
CA ASP A 123 -0.90 14.31 16.11
C ASP A 123 -1.67 13.21 15.38
N LEU A 124 -1.04 12.51 14.44
CA LEU A 124 -1.68 11.42 13.72
C LEU A 124 -1.99 10.22 14.62
N ALA A 125 -1.19 9.99 15.67
CA ALA A 125 -1.44 8.92 16.62
C ALA A 125 -2.71 9.16 17.47
N ARG A 126 -3.18 10.41 17.53
CA ARG A 126 -4.41 10.78 18.24
C ARG A 126 -5.28 11.65 17.33
N PRO A 127 -5.91 11.07 16.32
CA PRO A 127 -6.69 11.84 15.36
C PRO A 127 -7.85 12.55 16.05
N GLY A 128 -8.02 13.84 15.73
CA GLY A 128 -9.14 14.65 16.24
C GLY A 128 -10.43 14.28 15.51
N GLY A 129 -11.23 13.39 16.10
CA GLY A 129 -12.50 12.92 15.55
C GLY A 129 -12.72 11.42 15.83
N ALA A 130 -13.85 10.90 15.35
CA ALA A 130 -14.17 9.48 15.46
C ALA A 130 -13.49 8.67 14.38
N ILE A 131 -12.77 7.62 14.74
CA ILE A 131 -12.25 6.66 13.79
C ILE A 131 -13.43 5.83 13.26
N LEU A 132 -13.68 5.86 11.95
CA LEU A 132 -14.72 5.08 11.28
C LEU A 132 -14.19 3.82 10.62
N GLY A 133 -12.92 3.82 10.18
CA GLY A 133 -12.35 2.68 9.50
C GLY A 133 -10.82 2.66 9.61
N VAL A 134 -10.28 1.45 9.73
CA VAL A 134 -8.84 1.16 9.80
C VAL A 134 -8.56 0.01 8.84
N GLU A 135 -7.69 0.22 7.85
CA GLU A 135 -7.46 -0.72 6.73
C GLU A 135 -8.78 -1.13 6.07
N GLU A 136 -9.66 -0.12 5.89
CA GLU A 136 -11.02 -0.35 5.39
C GLU A 136 -11.03 -0.61 3.89
N GLU A 137 -11.67 -1.70 3.49
CA GLU A 137 -11.83 -2.06 2.08
C GLU A 137 -13.10 -1.45 1.51
N LEU A 138 -12.94 -0.46 0.64
CA LEU A 138 -14.02 0.10 -0.14
C LEU A 138 -13.99 -0.45 -1.56
N ARG A 139 -15.14 -0.93 -2.01
CA ARG A 139 -15.31 -1.48 -3.35
C ARG A 139 -16.48 -0.83 -4.07
N GLY A 140 -16.28 -0.50 -5.35
CA GLY A 140 -17.33 0.08 -6.16
C GLY A 140 -16.94 0.29 -7.61
N GLN A 141 -17.95 0.37 -8.48
CA GLN A 141 -17.76 0.68 -9.87
C GLN A 141 -17.64 2.20 -10.07
N ILE A 142 -16.43 2.68 -10.30
CA ILE A 142 -16.15 4.11 -10.53
C ILE A 142 -16.01 4.47 -12.00
N VAL A 143 -15.82 3.47 -12.87
CA VAL A 143 -15.68 3.62 -14.32
C VAL A 143 -16.63 2.64 -15.00
N PRO A 144 -17.62 3.11 -15.76
CA PRO A 144 -18.54 2.23 -16.49
C PRO A 144 -17.81 1.29 -17.45
N GLY A 145 -18.20 0.02 -17.48
CA GLY A 145 -17.59 -1.00 -18.33
C GLY A 145 -16.23 -1.53 -17.84
N CYS A 146 -15.76 -1.07 -16.68
CA CYS A 146 -14.61 -1.63 -15.98
C CYS A 146 -15.06 -2.49 -14.79
N PRO A 147 -14.22 -3.40 -14.29
CA PRO A 147 -14.45 -4.05 -13.01
C PRO A 147 -14.53 -3.03 -11.88
N ASP A 148 -15.09 -3.46 -10.76
CA ASP A 148 -15.03 -2.67 -9.54
C ASP A 148 -13.60 -2.24 -9.23
N LEU A 149 -13.46 -1.05 -8.67
CA LEU A 149 -12.22 -0.66 -8.01
C LEU A 149 -12.30 -1.07 -6.54
N LEU A 150 -11.23 -1.67 -6.04
CA LEU A 150 -11.02 -1.93 -4.62
C LEU A 150 -9.92 -1.00 -4.11
N GLY A 151 -10.24 -0.19 -3.12
CA GLY A 151 -9.31 0.62 -2.35
C GLY A 151 -9.25 0.12 -0.92
N ARG A 152 -8.04 -0.03 -0.36
CA ARG A 152 -7.84 -0.23 1.06
C ARG A 152 -7.31 1.07 1.63
N ILE A 153 -8.06 1.63 2.57
CA ILE A 153 -7.76 2.93 3.17
C ILE A 153 -7.21 2.71 4.56
N ASP A 154 -6.01 3.20 4.83
CA ASP A 154 -5.30 2.96 6.09
C ASP A 154 -6.07 3.54 7.29
N LEU A 155 -6.63 4.75 7.15
CA LEU A 155 -7.39 5.39 8.21
C LEU A 155 -8.48 6.31 7.67
N ILE A 156 -9.70 6.16 8.19
CA ILE A 156 -10.86 7.05 7.96
C ILE A 156 -11.28 7.65 9.29
N VAL A 157 -11.28 8.98 9.37
CA VAL A 157 -11.68 9.74 10.57
C VAL A 157 -12.82 10.68 10.21
N GLU A 158 -13.84 10.68 11.04
CA GLU A 158 -14.98 11.58 10.92
C GLU A 158 -14.91 12.70 11.96
N THR A 159 -15.07 13.93 11.51
CA THR A 159 -15.29 15.10 12.35
C THR A 159 -16.71 15.65 12.10
N ASP A 160 -17.09 16.72 12.78
CA ASP A 160 -18.41 17.33 12.56
C ASP A 160 -18.64 17.76 11.10
N ARG A 161 -17.58 18.19 10.40
CA ARG A 161 -17.67 18.79 9.05
C ARG A 161 -17.00 18.00 7.97
N GLU A 162 -16.06 17.09 8.31
CA GLU A 162 -15.18 16.45 7.37
C GLU A 162 -15.15 14.93 7.54
N LEU A 163 -14.94 14.24 6.44
CA LEU A 163 -14.48 12.87 6.41
C LEU A 163 -13.02 12.86 5.92
N VAL A 164 -12.10 12.54 6.80
CA VAL A 164 -10.66 12.61 6.53
C VAL A 164 -10.14 11.23 6.15
N ILE A 165 -9.63 11.11 4.94
CA ILE A 165 -9.00 9.90 4.41
C ILE A 165 -7.51 10.09 4.47
N THR A 166 -6.85 9.23 5.22
CA THR A 166 -5.39 9.24 5.37
C THR A 166 -4.79 7.97 4.79
N ASP A 167 -3.79 8.12 3.95
CA ASP A 167 -2.97 7.04 3.43
C ASP A 167 -1.56 7.19 3.99
N LEU A 168 -1.10 6.22 4.78
CA LEU A 168 0.20 6.21 5.42
C LEU A 168 1.26 5.76 4.41
N LYS A 169 2.37 6.46 4.36
CA LYS A 169 3.50 6.12 3.50
C LYS A 169 4.79 6.05 4.30
N THR A 170 5.65 5.12 3.95
CA THR A 170 7.04 5.11 4.45
C THR A 170 7.98 5.51 3.33
N ALA A 171 8.78 6.54 3.52
CA ALA A 171 9.66 7.10 2.49
C ALA A 171 11.12 7.20 2.95
N ARG A 172 12.06 7.24 2.01
CA ARG A 172 13.51 7.41 2.34
C ARG A 172 13.84 8.82 2.82
N SER A 173 13.05 9.79 2.42
CA SER A 173 13.20 11.21 2.74
C SER A 173 11.83 11.87 2.78
N ARG A 174 11.77 13.09 3.25
CA ARG A 174 10.55 13.92 3.16
C ARG A 174 10.11 14.04 1.71
N TRP A 175 8.80 14.03 1.49
CA TRP A 175 8.26 14.20 0.15
C TRP A 175 8.31 15.65 -0.30
N SER A 176 8.72 15.84 -1.55
CA SER A 176 8.54 17.10 -2.25
C SER A 176 7.10 17.25 -2.73
N ARG A 177 6.71 18.47 -3.08
CA ARG A 177 5.41 18.74 -3.72
C ARG A 177 5.18 17.87 -4.97
N GLY A 178 6.20 17.71 -5.81
CA GLY A 178 6.12 16.86 -7.01
C GLY A 178 5.81 15.40 -6.68
N GLN A 179 6.43 14.83 -5.62
CA GLN A 179 6.15 13.46 -5.19
C GLN A 179 4.71 13.29 -4.67
N VAL A 180 4.17 14.31 -3.97
CA VAL A 180 2.76 14.32 -3.54
C VAL A 180 1.85 14.34 -4.77
N GLU A 181 2.11 15.21 -5.74
CA GLU A 181 1.33 15.32 -6.99
C GLU A 181 1.37 14.02 -7.81
N GLU A 182 2.54 13.38 -7.94
CA GLU A 182 2.70 12.09 -8.62
C GLU A 182 1.92 10.95 -7.94
N SER A 183 1.81 10.99 -6.62
CA SER A 183 1.12 9.97 -5.82
C SER A 183 -0.39 10.23 -5.70
N ALA A 184 -0.84 11.45 -5.94
CA ALA A 184 -2.22 11.91 -5.70
C ALA A 184 -3.28 11.04 -6.38
N GLY A 185 -2.95 10.38 -7.49
CA GLY A 185 -3.87 9.50 -8.22
C GLY A 185 -4.51 8.41 -7.36
N GLN A 186 -3.83 7.90 -6.35
CA GLN A 186 -4.39 6.94 -5.39
C GLN A 186 -5.53 7.57 -4.59
N LEU A 187 -5.31 8.74 -4.04
CA LEU A 187 -6.30 9.45 -3.23
C LEU A 187 -7.50 9.94 -4.08
N MET A 188 -7.29 10.24 -5.37
CA MET A 188 -8.40 10.55 -6.28
C MET A 188 -9.35 9.36 -6.46
N LEU A 189 -8.82 8.14 -6.52
CA LEU A 189 -9.63 6.92 -6.58
C LEU A 189 -10.32 6.65 -5.24
N TYR A 190 -9.64 6.89 -4.13
CA TYR A 190 -10.25 6.77 -2.79
C TYR A 190 -11.37 7.78 -2.58
N HIS A 191 -11.22 9.01 -3.09
CA HIS A 191 -12.29 10.01 -3.09
C HIS A 191 -13.56 9.46 -3.75
N GLU A 192 -13.45 8.86 -4.92
CA GLU A 192 -14.61 8.33 -5.65
C GLU A 192 -15.28 7.16 -4.92
N LEU A 193 -14.49 6.30 -4.27
CA LEU A 193 -15.03 5.20 -3.47
C LEU A 193 -15.71 5.69 -2.19
N ALA A 194 -15.16 6.71 -1.55
CA ALA A 194 -15.60 7.16 -0.23
C ALA A 194 -16.68 8.25 -0.27
N ARG A 195 -16.91 8.92 -1.41
CA ARG A 195 -17.85 10.06 -1.50
C ARG A 195 -19.27 9.74 -1.05
N GLY A 196 -19.67 8.47 -1.11
CA GLY A 196 -20.98 8.01 -0.66
C GLY A 196 -21.09 7.75 0.84
N LEU A 197 -19.97 7.66 1.57
CA LEU A 197 -19.95 7.34 3.00
C LEU A 197 -20.48 8.49 3.86
N ALA A 198 -20.19 9.74 3.46
CA ALA A 198 -20.61 10.91 4.19
C ALA A 198 -21.01 12.04 3.20
N PRO A 199 -22.18 11.95 2.54
CA PRO A 199 -22.57 12.85 1.44
C PRO A 199 -22.76 14.32 1.85
N ARG A 200 -22.86 14.59 3.16
CA ARG A 200 -23.02 15.95 3.71
C ARG A 200 -21.72 16.53 4.25
N LYS A 201 -20.61 15.78 4.23
CA LYS A 201 -19.32 16.21 4.76
C LYS A 201 -18.32 16.45 3.65
N THR A 202 -17.38 17.34 3.90
CA THR A 202 -16.26 17.55 2.99
C THR A 202 -15.28 16.38 3.08
N LEU A 203 -14.92 15.78 1.95
CA LEU A 203 -13.87 14.77 1.87
C LEU A 203 -12.51 15.46 1.87
N ARG A 204 -11.71 15.16 2.89
CA ARG A 204 -10.34 15.64 3.03
C ARG A 204 -9.37 14.47 2.79
N LEU A 205 -8.45 14.67 1.88
CA LEU A 205 -7.51 13.63 1.45
C LEU A 205 -6.10 14.02 1.87
N ARG A 206 -5.37 13.09 2.47
CA ARG A 206 -3.99 13.37 2.88
C ARG A 206 -3.09 12.14 2.83
N PHE A 207 -1.83 12.38 2.57
CA PHE A 207 -0.77 11.43 2.84
C PHE A 207 -0.13 11.74 4.18
N ALA A 208 0.13 10.70 4.97
CA ALA A 208 0.97 10.76 6.16
C ALA A 208 2.28 10.04 5.86
N VAL A 209 3.36 10.81 5.70
CA VAL A 209 4.65 10.29 5.25
C VAL A 209 5.62 10.16 6.41
N LEU A 210 5.91 8.92 6.81
CA LEU A 210 6.87 8.59 7.86
C LEU A 210 8.24 8.29 7.23
N THR A 211 9.25 9.09 7.59
CA THR A 211 10.57 9.04 6.92
C THR A 211 11.51 8.00 7.53
N LYS A 212 12.24 7.27 6.65
CA LYS A 212 13.27 6.28 7.00
C LYS A 212 14.64 6.94 7.18
N THR A 213 14.72 7.98 8.02
CA THR A 213 15.94 8.76 8.28
C THR A 213 16.53 8.44 9.65
N LYS A 214 17.70 8.98 9.96
CA LYS A 214 18.29 8.86 11.31
C LYS A 214 17.38 9.47 12.38
N GLN A 215 16.72 10.57 12.05
CA GLN A 215 15.68 11.22 12.84
C GLN A 215 14.38 11.18 12.03
N PRO A 216 13.55 10.15 12.22
CA PRO A 216 12.29 10.03 11.50
C PRO A 216 11.35 11.19 11.81
N THR A 217 10.66 11.68 10.78
CA THR A 217 9.58 12.66 10.90
C THR A 217 8.33 12.08 10.27
N LEU A 218 7.18 12.48 10.78
CA LEU A 218 5.90 12.23 10.14
C LEU A 218 5.39 13.56 9.60
N ASP A 219 5.30 13.64 8.27
CA ASP A 219 4.81 14.82 7.56
C ASP A 219 3.43 14.53 6.97
N VAL A 220 2.48 15.42 7.19
CA VAL A 220 1.14 15.33 6.60
C VAL A 220 1.07 16.24 5.39
N HIS A 221 0.65 15.67 4.26
CA HIS A 221 0.48 16.38 2.99
C HIS A 221 -0.98 16.32 2.56
N GLU A 222 -1.65 17.44 2.62
CA GLU A 222 -3.01 17.59 2.12
C GLU A 222 -3.03 17.53 0.59
N VAL A 223 -4.00 16.82 0.05
CA VAL A 223 -4.22 16.70 -1.38
C VAL A 223 -5.61 17.23 -1.72
N ALA A 224 -5.67 18.31 -2.47
CA ALA A 224 -6.94 18.84 -2.93
C ALA A 224 -7.59 17.85 -3.92
N SER A 225 -8.89 17.57 -3.71
CA SER A 225 -9.65 16.84 -4.70
C SER A 225 -9.93 17.76 -5.89
N ASP A 226 -9.38 17.41 -7.05
CA ASP A 226 -9.59 18.11 -8.30
C ASP A 226 -10.35 17.21 -9.28
N ARG A 227 -11.47 17.69 -9.78
CA ARG A 227 -12.29 16.94 -10.74
C ARG A 227 -11.52 16.53 -11.99
N ARG A 228 -10.61 17.40 -12.47
CA ARG A 228 -9.78 17.08 -13.64
C ARG A 228 -8.83 15.94 -13.37
N GLN A 229 -8.25 15.89 -12.18
CA GLN A 229 -7.37 14.78 -11.75
C GLN A 229 -8.18 13.48 -11.56
N ILE A 230 -9.36 13.55 -10.96
CA ILE A 230 -10.27 12.40 -10.82
C ILE A 230 -10.63 11.85 -12.20
N ASP A 231 -11.08 12.70 -13.11
CA ASP A 231 -11.44 12.28 -14.48
C ASP A 231 -10.23 11.73 -15.25
N ARG A 232 -9.05 12.30 -15.03
CA ARG A 232 -7.80 11.76 -15.58
C ARG A 232 -7.53 10.34 -15.08
N MET A 233 -7.67 10.11 -13.77
CA MET A 233 -7.47 8.78 -13.18
C MET A 233 -8.51 7.76 -13.68
N LYS A 234 -9.77 8.16 -13.81
CA LYS A 234 -10.81 7.31 -14.40
C LYS A 234 -10.45 6.89 -15.83
N ARG A 235 -9.98 7.83 -16.65
CA ARG A 235 -9.51 7.53 -18.02
C ARG A 235 -8.28 6.59 -18.03
N ILE A 236 -7.37 6.72 -17.07
CA ILE A 236 -6.24 5.80 -16.92
C ILE A 236 -6.74 4.39 -16.59
N VAL A 237 -7.64 4.25 -15.61
CA VAL A 237 -8.24 2.96 -15.24
C VAL A 237 -8.91 2.32 -16.45
N GLU A 238 -9.72 3.08 -17.21
CA GLU A 238 -10.40 2.61 -18.41
C GLU A 238 -9.42 2.12 -19.48
N ARG A 239 -8.38 2.90 -19.77
CA ARG A 239 -7.37 2.54 -20.78
C ARG A 239 -6.56 1.31 -20.37
N VAL A 240 -6.15 1.24 -19.10
CA VAL A 240 -5.45 0.08 -18.55
C VAL A 240 -6.34 -1.16 -18.63
N TRP A 241 -7.61 -1.04 -18.22
CA TRP A 241 -8.53 -2.16 -18.31
C TRP A 241 -8.74 -2.64 -19.75
N ARG A 242 -8.95 -1.72 -20.69
CA ARG A 242 -9.07 -2.05 -22.12
C ARG A 242 -7.84 -2.80 -22.65
N ALA A 243 -6.65 -2.35 -22.26
CA ALA A 243 -5.41 -3.00 -22.66
C ALA A 243 -5.25 -4.41 -22.04
N ILE A 244 -5.65 -4.58 -20.77
CA ILE A 244 -5.66 -5.88 -20.08
C ILE A 244 -6.65 -6.84 -20.77
N SER A 245 -7.87 -6.37 -21.06
CA SER A 245 -8.93 -7.16 -21.74
C SER A 245 -8.50 -7.61 -23.13
N ASN A 246 -7.74 -6.77 -23.85
CA ASN A 246 -7.17 -7.07 -25.16
C ASN A 246 -5.85 -7.85 -25.06
N ARG A 247 -5.46 -8.33 -23.87
CA ARG A 247 -4.23 -9.10 -23.64
C ARG A 247 -2.94 -8.41 -24.10
N HIS A 248 -2.88 -7.09 -24.01
CA HIS A 248 -1.69 -6.33 -24.35
C HIS A 248 -0.65 -6.42 -23.23
N PHE A 249 0.14 -7.49 -23.24
CA PHE A 249 1.20 -7.72 -22.26
C PHE A 249 2.55 -7.76 -22.94
N TYR A 250 3.46 -6.91 -22.49
CA TYR A 250 4.82 -6.80 -23.00
C TYR A 250 5.76 -6.36 -21.88
N PRO A 251 7.06 -6.70 -21.95
CA PRO A 251 8.03 -6.17 -21.00
C PRO A 251 8.28 -4.68 -21.26
N ALA A 252 8.38 -3.90 -20.16
CA ALA A 252 8.81 -2.50 -20.20
C ALA A 252 10.15 -2.36 -19.45
N PRO A 253 11.28 -2.71 -20.09
CA PRO A 253 12.58 -2.76 -19.42
C PRO A 253 13.09 -1.36 -19.10
N SER A 254 13.48 -1.18 -17.84
CA SER A 254 14.21 0.00 -17.34
C SER A 254 14.97 -0.39 -16.08
N ALA A 255 15.95 0.42 -15.66
CA ALA A 255 16.66 0.22 -14.42
C ALA A 255 15.69 0.19 -13.21
N ALA A 256 14.70 1.10 -13.22
CA ALA A 256 13.68 1.19 -12.18
C ALA A 256 12.76 -0.03 -12.16
N ASN A 257 12.29 -0.51 -13.32
CA ASN A 257 11.37 -1.64 -13.39
C ASN A 257 12.08 -2.99 -13.15
N CYS A 258 13.31 -3.16 -13.61
CA CYS A 258 13.99 -4.45 -13.63
C CYS A 258 14.92 -4.66 -12.43
N GLY A 259 15.43 -3.60 -11.79
CA GLY A 259 16.42 -3.70 -10.71
C GLY A 259 15.95 -4.59 -9.53
N GLY A 260 14.69 -4.46 -9.13
CA GLY A 260 14.06 -5.26 -8.06
C GLY A 260 12.90 -6.13 -8.53
N CYS A 261 12.83 -6.49 -9.81
CA CYS A 261 11.70 -7.25 -10.34
C CYS A 261 11.76 -8.73 -9.90
N PRO A 262 10.73 -9.25 -9.21
CA PRO A 262 10.70 -10.64 -8.76
C PRO A 262 10.50 -11.65 -9.88
N PHE A 263 10.13 -11.19 -11.09
CA PHE A 263 9.80 -12.02 -12.24
C PHE A 263 10.86 -11.97 -13.36
N ARG A 264 12.14 -11.76 -13.00
CA ARG A 264 13.23 -11.67 -14.03
C ARG A 264 13.40 -12.95 -14.83
N ALA A 265 13.33 -14.10 -14.17
CA ALA A 265 13.49 -15.41 -14.84
C ALA A 265 12.35 -15.69 -15.83
N PRO A 266 11.05 -15.65 -15.43
CA PRO A 266 9.96 -15.85 -16.38
C PRO A 266 9.91 -14.77 -17.46
N CYS A 267 10.33 -13.52 -17.16
CA CYS A 267 10.39 -12.45 -18.17
C CYS A 267 11.42 -12.74 -19.27
N ARG A 268 12.60 -13.30 -18.92
CA ARG A 268 13.60 -13.69 -19.91
C ARG A 268 13.18 -14.90 -20.77
N ALA A 269 12.36 -15.77 -20.22
CA ALA A 269 11.82 -16.95 -20.92
C ALA A 269 10.57 -16.62 -21.76
N TRP A 270 9.99 -15.44 -21.58
CA TRP A 270 8.77 -15.03 -22.28
C TRP A 270 9.02 -14.81 -23.79
N ARG A 271 8.14 -15.33 -24.64
CA ARG A 271 8.30 -15.31 -26.11
C ARG A 271 7.23 -14.49 -26.85
N GLY A 272 6.32 -13.86 -26.13
CA GLY A 272 5.19 -13.12 -26.71
C GLY A 272 3.86 -13.78 -26.48
#